data_3a2a6984058ccf022d37a1581bac9e7c
#
_entry.id   3a2a6984058ccf022d37a1581bac9e7c
#
_cell.length_a   1.000
_cell.length_b   1.000
_cell.length_c   1.000
_cell.angle_alpha   90.00
_cell.angle_beta   90.00
_cell.angle_gamma   90.00
#
_symmetry.space_group_name_H-M   'P 1'
#
loop_
_entity.id
_entity.type
_entity.pdbx_description
1 polymer ?
#
loop_
_entity_poly.entity_id
_entity_poly.type
_entity_poly.pdbx_seq_one_letter_code
_entity_poly.pdbx_strand_id
1 'polypeptide(L)'
;MNLKKKLYFSTKITPNLYKMKLTITHQESYSRSELLLRGIFGIFYIVLPHVFLLIFYSLWGSILSLVAFITILFTGRYPQSMFEYQVKLLRWNLRLTARTSNLADDYPAFGLDGTDEHTSLEVPYPERISRGLTIVRILFGAFYVILPHGFILYFRVLWGAILYIYAFISVLFTGKFPKDAHDFLVGTIRWQYRVSLYLSFMTDTYPPFSSK
;
A
#
# COMPACT_ATOMS: atom_id res chain seq x y z
N MET A 1 -47.20 0.66 -14.23
CA MET A 1 -45.79 0.30 -14.56
C MET A 1 -44.98 0.38 -13.28
N ASN A 2 -44.48 -0.75 -12.80
CA ASN A 2 -44.18 -1.10 -11.42
C ASN A 2 -42.96 -0.35 -10.80
N LEU A 3 -43.15 0.45 -9.77
CA LEU A 3 -42.13 1.08 -8.93
C LEU A 3 -41.12 0.08 -8.32
N LYS A 4 -41.50 -1.18 -8.14
CA LYS A 4 -40.62 -2.26 -7.63
C LYS A 4 -39.47 -2.64 -8.58
N LYS A 5 -39.60 -2.41 -9.91
CA LYS A 5 -38.53 -2.68 -10.88
C LYS A 5 -37.44 -1.60 -10.89
N LYS A 6 -37.75 -0.37 -10.44
CA LYS A 6 -36.78 0.72 -10.39
C LYS A 6 -35.85 0.65 -9.17
N LEU A 7 -36.31 0.01 -8.09
CA LEU A 7 -35.49 -0.23 -6.88
C LEU A 7 -34.49 -1.40 -7.03
N TYR A 8 -34.82 -2.38 -7.89
CA TYR A 8 -33.94 -3.54 -8.12
C TYR A 8 -32.74 -3.24 -9.03
N PHE A 9 -32.81 -2.17 -9.84
CA PHE A 9 -31.71 -1.75 -10.73
C PHE A 9 -30.71 -0.80 -10.06
N SER A 10 -31.08 -0.19 -8.92
CA SER A 10 -30.19 0.74 -8.17
C SER A 10 -29.19 0.03 -7.25
N THR A 11 -29.35 -1.28 -7.01
CA THR A 11 -28.51 -2.04 -6.08
C THR A 11 -27.33 -2.78 -6.74
N LYS A 12 -27.11 -2.59 -8.06
CA LYS A 12 -26.04 -3.31 -8.79
C LYS A 12 -24.82 -2.46 -9.20
N ILE A 13 -24.68 -1.23 -8.73
CA ILE A 13 -23.57 -0.37 -9.15
C ILE A 13 -22.81 0.16 -7.91
N THR A 14 -22.35 -0.68 -6.98
CA THR A 14 -21.29 -0.27 -6.05
C THR A 14 -20.50 -1.43 -5.43
N PRO A 15 -19.89 -2.34 -6.20
CA PRO A 15 -18.91 -3.26 -5.61
C PRO A 15 -17.52 -2.62 -5.44
N ASN A 16 -17.28 -1.41 -5.94
CA ASN A 16 -15.92 -0.87 -6.04
C ASN A 16 -15.58 0.27 -5.06
N LEU A 17 -16.58 0.82 -4.34
CA LEU A 17 -16.34 1.90 -3.37
C LEU A 17 -15.64 1.43 -2.07
N TYR A 18 -15.66 0.14 -1.78
CA TYR A 18 -15.12 -0.44 -0.54
C TYR A 18 -13.74 -1.09 -0.68
N LYS A 19 -13.12 -1.02 -1.85
CA LYS A 19 -11.79 -1.60 -2.07
C LYS A 19 -10.71 -0.52 -2.06
N MET A 20 -9.63 -0.80 -1.34
CA MET A 20 -8.39 -0.01 -1.45
C MET A 20 -7.96 0.09 -2.92
N LYS A 21 -7.63 1.31 -3.36
CA LYS A 21 -6.99 1.55 -4.66
C LYS A 21 -5.56 2.03 -4.41
N LEU A 22 -4.62 1.37 -5.05
CA LEU A 22 -3.21 1.76 -5.05
C LEU A 22 -2.74 1.81 -6.49
N THR A 23 -2.17 2.95 -6.88
CA THR A 23 -1.56 3.14 -8.20
C THR A 23 -0.16 3.70 -8.05
N ILE A 24 0.75 3.22 -8.88
CA ILE A 24 2.02 3.86 -9.22
C ILE A 24 1.98 3.99 -10.74
N THR A 25 2.02 5.21 -11.23
CA THR A 25 1.86 5.49 -12.66
C THR A 25 3.09 5.02 -13.44
N HIS A 26 2.87 4.22 -14.49
CA HIS A 26 3.94 3.87 -15.42
C HIS A 26 4.26 5.09 -16.29
N GLN A 27 5.52 5.53 -16.28
CA GLN A 27 5.99 6.67 -17.06
C GLN A 27 6.37 6.24 -18.48
N GLU A 28 6.20 7.12 -19.46
CA GLU A 28 6.60 6.86 -20.85
C GLU A 28 8.14 6.79 -21.01
N SER A 29 8.85 7.55 -20.18
CA SER A 29 10.31 7.56 -20.09
C SER A 29 10.76 7.75 -18.65
N TYR A 30 11.89 7.15 -18.31
CA TYR A 30 12.53 7.23 -17.00
C TYR A 30 13.90 7.87 -17.13
N SER A 31 14.29 8.69 -16.17
CA SER A 31 15.57 9.39 -16.13
C SER A 31 16.70 8.43 -15.78
N ARG A 32 17.66 8.27 -16.72
CA ARG A 32 18.86 7.46 -16.50
C ARG A 32 19.78 8.05 -15.43
N SER A 33 19.87 9.39 -15.39
CA SER A 33 20.68 10.09 -14.38
C SER A 33 20.13 9.89 -12.97
N GLU A 34 18.82 9.98 -12.80
CA GLU A 34 18.18 9.69 -11.51
C GLU A 34 18.29 8.22 -11.12
N LEU A 35 18.12 7.28 -12.08
CA LEU A 35 18.34 5.87 -11.85
C LEU A 35 19.71 5.59 -11.26
N LEU A 36 20.78 6.13 -11.88
CA LEU A 36 22.15 5.97 -11.41
C LEU A 36 22.39 6.68 -10.07
N LEU A 37 21.89 7.90 -9.92
CA LEU A 37 21.99 8.66 -8.68
C LEU A 37 21.32 7.90 -7.52
N ARG A 38 20.11 7.37 -7.74
CA ARG A 38 19.41 6.54 -6.75
C ARG A 38 20.12 5.22 -6.47
N GLY A 39 20.64 4.57 -7.53
CA GLY A 39 21.36 3.30 -7.38
C GLY A 39 22.63 3.40 -6.56
N ILE A 40 23.37 4.50 -6.68
CA ILE A 40 24.66 4.72 -6.01
C ILE A 40 24.48 5.44 -4.67
N PHE A 41 23.73 6.53 -4.66
CA PHE A 41 23.62 7.45 -3.52
C PHE A 41 22.25 7.48 -2.84
N GLY A 42 21.24 6.76 -3.38
CA GLY A 42 19.87 6.81 -2.90
C GLY A 42 19.70 6.52 -1.42
N ILE A 43 20.57 5.66 -0.88
CA ILE A 43 20.62 5.38 0.57
C ILE A 43 20.86 6.66 1.38
N PHE A 44 21.76 7.54 0.92
CA PHE A 44 22.19 8.71 1.68
C PHE A 44 21.19 9.87 1.54
N TYR A 45 20.71 10.17 0.33
CA TYR A 45 19.90 11.36 0.10
C TYR A 45 18.39 11.11 0.07
N ILE A 46 17.95 9.85 -0.10
CA ILE A 46 16.52 9.49 -0.02
C ILE A 46 16.25 8.67 1.24
N VAL A 47 16.88 7.48 1.35
CA VAL A 47 16.47 6.51 2.38
C VAL A 47 16.75 7.04 3.78
N LEU A 48 17.97 7.50 4.05
CA LEU A 48 18.35 7.96 5.39
C LEU A 48 17.45 9.11 5.92
N PRO A 49 17.25 10.22 5.20
CA PRO A 49 16.44 11.32 5.74
C PRO A 49 14.96 10.93 5.90
N HIS A 50 14.41 10.12 4.97
CA HIS A 50 13.04 9.66 5.10
C HIS A 50 12.87 8.66 6.25
N VAL A 51 13.75 7.65 6.34
CA VAL A 51 13.68 6.63 7.40
C VAL A 51 13.89 7.26 8.78
N PHE A 52 14.81 8.22 8.89
CA PHE A 52 15.01 8.94 10.16
C PHE A 52 13.70 9.55 10.67
N LEU A 53 12.97 10.28 9.83
CA LEU A 53 11.69 10.86 10.21
C LEU A 53 10.60 9.79 10.38
N LEU A 54 10.54 8.82 9.46
CA LEU A 54 9.54 7.75 9.51
C LEU A 54 9.62 6.91 10.78
N ILE A 55 10.79 6.77 11.42
CA ILE A 55 10.91 6.08 12.72
C ILE A 55 10.00 6.77 13.76
N PHE A 56 10.07 8.10 13.89
CA PHE A 56 9.26 8.83 14.86
C PHE A 56 7.78 8.80 14.53
N TYR A 57 7.44 9.03 13.25
CA TYR A 57 6.04 8.98 12.80
C TYR A 57 5.44 7.58 12.91
N SER A 58 6.23 6.53 12.64
CA SER A 58 5.78 5.14 12.77
C SER A 58 5.64 4.72 14.23
N LEU A 59 6.53 5.19 15.11
CA LEU A 59 6.41 4.98 16.55
C LEU A 59 5.10 5.59 17.09
N TRP A 60 4.83 6.85 16.73
CA TRP A 60 3.55 7.48 17.06
C TRP A 60 2.36 6.74 16.44
N GLY A 61 2.47 6.33 15.17
CA GLY A 61 1.48 5.51 14.49
C GLY A 61 1.20 4.19 15.21
N SER A 62 2.22 3.55 15.79
CA SER A 62 2.07 2.31 16.57
C SER A 62 1.27 2.55 17.86
N ILE A 63 1.52 3.67 18.55
CA ILE A 63 0.74 4.07 19.73
C ILE A 63 -0.72 4.31 19.34
N LEU A 64 -0.97 5.04 18.25
CA LEU A 64 -2.32 5.27 17.74
C LEU A 64 -3.02 3.97 17.33
N SER A 65 -2.30 3.02 16.74
CA SER A 65 -2.83 1.69 16.39
C SER A 65 -3.23 0.89 17.62
N LEU A 66 -2.45 0.97 18.71
CA LEU A 66 -2.80 0.31 19.97
C LEU A 66 -4.06 0.93 20.59
N VAL A 67 -4.17 2.26 20.61
CA VAL A 67 -5.37 2.97 21.09
C VAL A 67 -6.57 2.62 20.21
N ALA A 68 -6.41 2.59 18.88
CA ALA A 68 -7.46 2.20 17.95
C ALA A 68 -7.92 0.76 18.19
N PHE A 69 -7.00 -0.18 18.38
CA PHE A 69 -7.31 -1.57 18.71
C PHE A 69 -8.20 -1.66 19.96
N ILE A 70 -7.81 -1.01 21.05
CA ILE A 70 -8.60 -0.97 22.30
C ILE A 70 -9.99 -0.37 22.01
N THR A 71 -10.04 0.76 21.30
CA THR A 71 -11.31 1.42 20.95
C THR A 71 -12.22 0.51 20.12
N ILE A 72 -11.67 -0.22 19.14
CA ILE A 72 -12.43 -1.19 18.34
C ILE A 72 -13.04 -2.29 19.23
N LEU A 73 -12.31 -2.82 20.20
CA LEU A 73 -12.82 -3.87 21.09
C LEU A 73 -14.06 -3.41 21.89
N PHE A 74 -14.09 -2.14 22.32
CA PHE A 74 -15.21 -1.61 23.07
C PHE A 74 -16.34 -1.06 22.19
N THR A 75 -16.02 -0.38 21.10
CA THR A 75 -16.99 0.37 20.30
C THR A 75 -17.34 -0.28 18.97
N GLY A 76 -16.47 -1.13 18.42
CA GLY A 76 -16.57 -1.65 17.06
C GLY A 76 -16.26 -0.60 15.99
N ARG A 77 -15.57 0.50 16.34
CA ARG A 77 -15.23 1.59 15.40
C ARG A 77 -13.75 1.93 15.51
N TYR A 78 -13.12 2.14 14.37
CA TYR A 78 -11.77 2.72 14.29
C TYR A 78 -11.91 4.25 14.46
N PRO A 79 -11.18 4.93 15.38
CA PRO A 79 -11.25 6.39 15.48
C PRO A 79 -10.78 7.04 14.16
N GLN A 80 -11.58 7.94 13.60
CA GLN A 80 -11.36 8.49 12.27
C GLN A 80 -10.01 9.22 12.15
N SER A 81 -9.66 10.07 13.12
CA SER A 81 -8.38 10.79 13.11
C SER A 81 -7.17 9.87 13.12
N MET A 82 -7.24 8.76 13.86
CA MET A 82 -6.17 7.75 13.90
C MET A 82 -6.11 6.96 12.60
N PHE A 83 -7.25 6.66 11.98
CA PHE A 83 -7.32 6.01 10.67
C PHE A 83 -6.69 6.89 9.59
N GLU A 84 -7.07 8.16 9.54
CA GLU A 84 -6.51 9.13 8.58
C GLU A 84 -5.00 9.29 8.75
N TYR A 85 -4.49 9.32 9.99
CA TYR A 85 -3.07 9.33 10.26
C TYR A 85 -2.36 8.12 9.66
N GLN A 86 -2.89 6.91 9.87
CA GLN A 86 -2.31 5.68 9.30
C GLN A 86 -2.33 5.71 7.77
N VAL A 87 -3.41 6.19 7.15
CA VAL A 87 -3.48 6.33 5.68
C VAL A 87 -2.43 7.30 5.17
N LYS A 88 -2.23 8.44 5.84
CA LYS A 88 -1.18 9.41 5.48
C LYS A 88 0.22 8.80 5.60
N LEU A 89 0.48 8.04 6.65
CA LEU A 89 1.74 7.33 6.86
C LEU A 89 1.99 6.28 5.76
N LEU A 90 0.96 5.53 5.39
CA LEU A 90 1.03 4.57 4.28
C LEU A 90 1.29 5.28 2.93
N ARG A 91 0.69 6.44 2.69
CA ARG A 91 0.96 7.25 1.48
C ARG A 91 2.41 7.70 1.42
N TRP A 92 2.98 8.15 2.54
CA TRP A 92 4.40 8.51 2.59
C TRP A 92 5.31 7.30 2.29
N ASN A 93 5.03 6.16 2.92
CA ASN A 93 5.76 4.91 2.62
C ASN A 93 5.64 4.49 1.15
N LEU A 94 4.47 4.69 0.52
CA LEU A 94 4.27 4.38 -0.90
C LEU A 94 5.13 5.26 -1.80
N ARG A 95 5.18 6.58 -1.53
CA ARG A 95 6.06 7.52 -2.26
C ARG A 95 7.52 7.10 -2.17
N LEU A 96 7.97 6.77 -0.97
CA LEU A 96 9.34 6.31 -0.74
C LEU A 96 9.61 4.99 -1.48
N THR A 97 8.70 4.02 -1.37
CA THR A 97 8.81 2.72 -2.04
C THR A 97 8.87 2.86 -3.56
N ALA A 98 8.04 3.72 -4.15
CA ALA A 98 8.02 3.95 -5.59
C ALA A 98 9.39 4.44 -6.12
N ARG A 99 10.06 5.34 -5.38
CA ARG A 99 11.39 5.88 -5.77
C ARG A 99 12.52 4.88 -5.51
N THR A 100 12.53 4.26 -4.36
CA THR A 100 13.56 3.26 -4.03
C THR A 100 13.48 2.00 -4.91
N SER A 101 12.31 1.72 -5.48
CA SER A 101 12.11 0.65 -6.46
C SER A 101 12.23 1.13 -7.93
N ASN A 102 12.65 2.35 -8.17
CA ASN A 102 12.73 2.97 -9.50
C ASN A 102 11.43 2.89 -10.34
N LEU A 103 10.28 2.79 -9.66
CA LEU A 103 8.96 2.78 -10.30
C LEU A 103 8.43 4.19 -10.62
N ALA A 104 9.06 5.21 -10.07
CA ALA A 104 8.80 6.62 -10.38
C ALA A 104 10.08 7.43 -10.24
N ASP A 105 10.21 8.45 -11.08
CA ASP A 105 11.27 9.46 -11.00
C ASP A 105 10.93 10.54 -9.96
N ASP A 106 11.74 11.57 -9.88
CA ASP A 106 11.66 12.67 -8.93
C ASP A 106 11.95 12.26 -7.47
N TYR A 107 12.05 13.26 -6.62
CA TYR A 107 12.30 13.08 -5.20
C TYR A 107 10.98 12.82 -4.45
N PRO A 108 10.89 11.83 -3.53
CA PRO A 108 9.66 11.58 -2.79
C PRO A 108 9.36 12.73 -1.82
N ALA A 109 8.15 13.28 -1.87
CA ALA A 109 7.75 14.35 -0.96
C ALA A 109 7.77 13.89 0.51
N PHE A 110 8.31 14.73 1.38
CA PHE A 110 8.34 14.51 2.82
C PHE A 110 7.00 14.71 3.50
N GLY A 111 6.84 14.01 4.61
CA GLY A 111 5.76 14.24 5.57
C GLY A 111 4.43 13.58 5.21
N LEU A 112 3.51 13.67 6.17
CA LEU A 112 2.19 13.04 6.08
C LEU A 112 1.30 13.67 5.01
N ASP A 113 1.45 14.97 4.75
CA ASP A 113 0.65 15.75 3.82
C ASP A 113 1.35 16.01 2.48
N GLY A 114 2.50 15.36 2.25
CA GLY A 114 3.20 15.45 0.98
C GLY A 114 2.33 14.93 -0.17
N THR A 115 2.32 15.68 -1.28
CA THR A 115 1.62 15.32 -2.52
C THR A 115 2.56 14.61 -3.48
N ASP A 116 2.01 13.82 -4.41
CA ASP A 116 2.78 13.06 -5.39
C ASP A 116 1.93 12.82 -6.65
N GLU A 117 2.49 13.11 -7.80
CA GLU A 117 1.80 12.92 -9.09
C GLU A 117 1.85 11.46 -9.58
N HIS A 118 2.83 10.70 -9.13
CA HIS A 118 3.08 9.34 -9.60
C HIS A 118 2.44 8.26 -8.73
N THR A 119 2.09 8.58 -7.47
CA THR A 119 1.53 7.58 -6.55
C THR A 119 0.20 8.03 -5.97
N SER A 120 -0.75 7.10 -5.88
CA SER A 120 -2.03 7.34 -5.22
C SER A 120 -2.41 6.14 -4.36
N LEU A 121 -2.89 6.42 -3.15
CA LEU A 121 -3.47 5.43 -2.25
C LEU A 121 -4.78 5.96 -1.68
N GLU A 122 -5.88 5.26 -2.02
CA GLU A 122 -7.20 5.48 -1.45
C GLU A 122 -7.57 4.29 -0.58
N VAL A 123 -7.88 4.55 0.68
CA VAL A 123 -8.34 3.54 1.63
C VAL A 123 -9.69 4.01 2.16
N PRO A 124 -10.79 3.29 1.86
CA PRO A 124 -12.11 3.66 2.36
C PRO A 124 -12.16 3.48 3.88
N TYR A 125 -12.72 4.47 4.57
CA TYR A 125 -12.94 4.40 6.01
C TYR A 125 -14.08 3.41 6.31
N PRO A 126 -13.86 2.41 7.18
CA PRO A 126 -14.88 1.45 7.55
C PRO A 126 -15.85 2.03 8.57
N GLU A 127 -17.15 1.96 8.34
CA GLU A 127 -18.16 2.41 9.31
C GLU A 127 -18.10 1.61 10.61
N ARG A 128 -17.82 0.31 10.49
CA ARG A 128 -17.67 -0.62 11.63
C ARG A 128 -16.58 -1.65 11.35
N ILE A 129 -15.91 -2.07 12.43
CA ILE A 129 -14.94 -3.17 12.45
C ILE A 129 -15.48 -4.24 13.42
N SER A 130 -15.43 -5.49 12.99
CA SER A 130 -15.86 -6.63 13.79
C SER A 130 -14.93 -6.86 14.99
N ARG A 131 -15.48 -6.76 16.19
CA ARG A 131 -14.75 -7.01 17.45
C ARG A 131 -14.22 -8.45 17.51
N GLY A 132 -15.07 -9.43 17.13
CA GLY A 132 -14.68 -10.83 17.12
C GLY A 132 -13.56 -11.12 16.14
N LEU A 133 -13.64 -10.57 14.91
CA LEU A 133 -12.60 -10.72 13.91
C LEU A 133 -11.30 -10.03 14.34
N THR A 134 -11.37 -8.91 15.06
CA THR A 134 -10.20 -8.23 15.63
C THR A 134 -9.46 -9.14 16.62
N ILE A 135 -10.18 -9.84 17.50
CA ILE A 135 -9.60 -10.81 18.43
C ILE A 135 -9.00 -12.00 17.68
N VAL A 136 -9.72 -12.54 16.69
CA VAL A 136 -9.23 -13.65 15.85
C VAL A 136 -7.93 -13.28 15.13
N ARG A 137 -7.82 -12.05 14.62
CA ARG A 137 -6.59 -11.57 13.95
C ARG A 137 -5.39 -11.50 14.89
N ILE A 138 -5.58 -11.04 16.12
CA ILE A 138 -4.49 -10.98 17.11
C ILE A 138 -4.05 -12.39 17.49
N LEU A 139 -4.98 -13.30 17.75
CA LEU A 139 -4.64 -14.64 18.21
C LEU A 139 -4.13 -15.55 17.09
N PHE A 140 -4.70 -15.45 15.92
CA PHE A 140 -4.49 -16.42 14.83
C PHE A 140 -4.02 -15.80 13.53
N GLY A 141 -3.92 -14.47 13.43
CA GLY A 141 -3.55 -13.77 12.19
C GLY A 141 -2.20 -14.21 11.62
N ALA A 142 -1.26 -14.60 12.48
CA ALA A 142 0.02 -15.18 12.04
C ALA A 142 -0.20 -16.44 11.20
N PHE A 143 -1.12 -17.31 11.59
CA PHE A 143 -1.35 -18.61 10.94
C PHE A 143 -2.20 -18.48 9.67
N TYR A 144 -3.32 -17.76 9.73
CA TYR A 144 -4.26 -17.76 8.59
C TYR A 144 -4.07 -16.57 7.64
N VAL A 145 -3.27 -15.56 8.01
CA VAL A 145 -2.94 -14.42 7.14
C VAL A 145 -1.45 -14.38 6.81
N ILE A 146 -0.57 -14.19 7.82
CA ILE A 146 0.85 -13.94 7.56
C ILE A 146 1.49 -15.17 6.90
N LEU A 147 1.23 -16.37 7.39
CA LEU A 147 1.86 -17.58 6.87
C LEU A 147 1.47 -17.85 5.39
N PRO A 148 0.18 -17.93 5.00
CA PRO A 148 -0.18 -18.23 3.61
C PRO A 148 0.15 -17.07 2.65
N HIS A 149 -0.14 -15.81 3.03
CA HIS A 149 0.22 -14.67 2.18
C HIS A 149 1.73 -14.47 2.11
N GLY A 150 2.43 -14.58 3.25
CA GLY A 150 3.88 -14.44 3.33
C GLY A 150 4.59 -15.47 2.47
N PHE A 151 4.13 -16.73 2.48
CA PHE A 151 4.71 -17.79 1.65
C PHE A 151 4.64 -17.43 0.15
N ILE A 152 3.49 -17.03 -0.34
CA ILE A 152 3.33 -16.68 -1.77
C ILE A 152 4.06 -15.37 -2.09
N LEU A 153 3.95 -14.35 -1.22
CA LEU A 153 4.62 -13.06 -1.40
C LEU A 153 6.14 -13.21 -1.38
N TYR A 154 6.70 -14.15 -0.63
CA TYR A 154 8.13 -14.46 -0.65
C TYR A 154 8.62 -14.81 -2.07
N PHE A 155 7.95 -15.74 -2.75
CA PHE A 155 8.31 -16.08 -4.13
C PHE A 155 8.05 -14.91 -5.11
N ARG A 156 6.99 -14.14 -4.89
CA ARG A 156 6.75 -12.94 -5.69
C ARG A 156 7.84 -11.88 -5.51
N VAL A 157 8.36 -11.71 -4.31
CA VAL A 157 9.46 -10.77 -4.04
C VAL A 157 10.75 -11.26 -4.67
N LEU A 158 11.06 -12.54 -4.58
CA LEU A 158 12.24 -13.14 -5.26
C LEU A 158 12.18 -12.93 -6.78
N TRP A 159 11.03 -13.23 -7.39
CA TRP A 159 10.83 -12.98 -8.82
C TRP A 159 10.86 -11.48 -9.15
N GLY A 160 10.26 -10.67 -8.28
CA GLY A 160 10.29 -9.21 -8.37
C GLY A 160 11.71 -8.64 -8.35
N ALA A 161 12.63 -9.22 -7.57
CA ALA A 161 14.04 -8.82 -7.56
C ALA A 161 14.72 -9.07 -8.92
N ILE A 162 14.43 -10.19 -9.57
CA ILE A 162 14.92 -10.48 -10.93
C ILE A 162 14.36 -9.45 -11.93
N LEU A 163 13.05 -9.18 -11.87
CA LEU A 163 12.41 -8.19 -12.73
C LEU A 163 12.92 -6.77 -12.47
N TYR A 164 13.26 -6.44 -11.22
CA TYR A 164 13.87 -5.16 -10.87
C TYR A 164 15.23 -4.98 -11.54
N ILE A 165 16.11 -6.01 -11.50
CA ILE A 165 17.40 -5.99 -12.18
C ILE A 165 17.21 -5.84 -13.70
N TYR A 166 16.29 -6.62 -14.27
CA TYR A 166 15.95 -6.51 -15.70
C TYR A 166 15.47 -5.10 -16.07
N ALA A 167 14.56 -4.53 -15.26
CA ALA A 167 14.06 -3.18 -15.49
C ALA A 167 15.14 -2.12 -15.32
N PHE A 168 16.03 -2.25 -14.32
CA PHE A 168 17.17 -1.36 -14.13
C PHE A 168 18.05 -1.30 -15.39
N ILE A 169 18.41 -2.46 -15.92
CA ILE A 169 19.21 -2.58 -17.16
C ILE A 169 18.44 -1.95 -18.34
N SER A 170 17.14 -2.26 -18.47
CA SER A 170 16.31 -1.70 -19.54
C SER A 170 16.27 -0.17 -19.49
N VAL A 171 16.00 0.43 -18.32
CA VAL A 171 15.98 1.89 -18.16
C VAL A 171 17.35 2.50 -18.46
N LEU A 172 18.43 1.87 -17.99
CA LEU A 172 19.79 2.36 -18.21
C LEU A 172 20.12 2.50 -19.72
N PHE A 173 19.74 1.51 -20.53
CA PHE A 173 20.06 1.53 -21.96
C PHE A 173 18.99 2.21 -22.83
N THR A 174 17.72 2.05 -22.49
CA THR A 174 16.59 2.50 -23.34
C THR A 174 15.83 3.70 -22.79
N GLY A 175 15.95 4.01 -21.50
CA GLY A 175 15.11 4.99 -20.81
C GLY A 175 13.68 4.49 -20.55
N LYS A 176 13.39 3.20 -20.80
CA LYS A 176 12.04 2.64 -20.67
C LYS A 176 12.01 1.54 -19.61
N PHE A 177 11.05 1.65 -18.69
CA PHE A 177 10.75 0.58 -17.74
C PHE A 177 9.79 -0.41 -18.41
N PRO A 178 10.11 -1.72 -18.49
CA PRO A 178 9.21 -2.71 -19.10
C PRO A 178 7.88 -2.77 -18.36
N LYS A 179 6.79 -2.59 -19.11
CA LYS A 179 5.44 -2.46 -18.53
C LYS A 179 5.04 -3.69 -17.70
N ASP A 180 5.33 -4.89 -18.19
CA ASP A 180 4.97 -6.14 -17.48
C ASP A 180 5.72 -6.27 -16.15
N ALA A 181 6.99 -5.85 -16.11
CA ALA A 181 7.78 -5.80 -14.87
C ALA A 181 7.21 -4.76 -13.90
N HIS A 182 6.85 -3.57 -14.40
CA HIS A 182 6.20 -2.53 -13.60
C HIS A 182 4.88 -3.03 -13.00
N ASP A 183 4.00 -3.57 -13.82
CA ASP A 183 2.68 -4.07 -13.40
C ASP A 183 2.80 -5.20 -12.37
N PHE A 184 3.80 -6.07 -12.53
CA PHE A 184 4.11 -7.12 -11.56
C PHE A 184 4.56 -6.57 -10.20
N LEU A 185 5.51 -5.62 -10.20
CA LEU A 185 6.05 -5.01 -8.99
C LEU A 185 4.97 -4.19 -8.27
N VAL A 186 4.23 -3.35 -8.98
CA VAL A 186 3.11 -2.57 -8.42
C VAL A 186 2.01 -3.50 -7.87
N GLY A 187 1.69 -4.58 -8.58
CA GLY A 187 0.74 -5.59 -8.11
C GLY A 187 1.20 -6.29 -6.84
N THR A 188 2.51 -6.53 -6.69
CA THR A 188 3.08 -7.11 -5.46
C THR A 188 2.97 -6.13 -4.28
N ILE A 189 3.31 -4.86 -4.49
CA ILE A 189 3.13 -3.79 -3.49
C ILE A 189 1.65 -3.67 -3.09
N ARG A 190 0.73 -3.66 -4.06
CA ARG A 190 -0.72 -3.60 -3.81
C ARG A 190 -1.20 -4.75 -2.94
N TRP A 191 -0.73 -5.96 -3.17
CA TRP A 191 -1.06 -7.11 -2.34
C TRP A 191 -0.53 -6.96 -0.91
N GLN A 192 0.74 -6.55 -0.74
CA GLN A 192 1.33 -6.29 0.58
C GLN A 192 0.52 -5.25 1.36
N TYR A 193 0.08 -4.17 0.72
CA TYR A 193 -0.75 -3.13 1.35
C TYR A 193 -2.11 -3.68 1.80
N ARG A 194 -2.77 -4.53 1.00
CA ARG A 194 -4.03 -5.17 1.42
C ARG A 194 -3.84 -6.05 2.66
N VAL A 195 -2.78 -6.83 2.70
CA VAL A 195 -2.44 -7.65 3.86
C VAL A 195 -2.18 -6.76 5.09
N SER A 196 -1.41 -5.69 4.93
CA SER A 196 -1.12 -4.73 5.97
C SER A 196 -2.38 -4.06 6.52
N LEU A 197 -3.28 -3.57 5.66
CA LEU A 197 -4.54 -2.94 6.06
C LEU A 197 -5.43 -3.90 6.84
N TYR A 198 -5.49 -5.17 6.43
CA TYR A 198 -6.25 -6.18 7.15
C TYR A 198 -5.66 -6.46 8.53
N LEU A 199 -4.36 -6.64 8.63
CA LEU A 199 -3.67 -6.90 9.89
C LEU A 199 -3.71 -5.69 10.86
N SER A 200 -3.76 -4.47 10.31
CA SER A 200 -3.86 -3.22 11.09
C SER A 200 -5.31 -2.83 11.45
N PHE A 201 -6.27 -3.73 11.30
CA PHE A 201 -7.70 -3.52 11.60
C PHE A 201 -8.36 -2.38 10.79
N MET A 202 -7.76 -1.95 9.70
CA MET A 202 -8.28 -0.87 8.87
C MET A 202 -9.38 -1.35 7.91
N THR A 203 -9.58 -2.65 7.77
CA THR A 203 -10.66 -3.28 6.99
C THR A 203 -10.96 -4.67 7.53
N ASP A 204 -12.21 -5.13 7.38
CA ASP A 204 -12.61 -6.50 7.67
C ASP A 204 -12.56 -7.41 6.44
N THR A 205 -12.31 -6.84 5.26
CA THR A 205 -12.21 -7.61 4.02
C THR A 205 -10.90 -8.39 3.99
N TYR A 206 -11.00 -9.72 3.99
CA TYR A 206 -9.83 -10.59 3.87
C TYR A 206 -9.08 -10.31 2.55
N PRO A 207 -7.76 -10.13 2.58
CA PRO A 207 -6.99 -9.83 1.38
C PRO A 207 -7.06 -11.00 0.37
N PRO A 208 -7.43 -10.75 -0.89
CA PRO A 208 -7.41 -11.81 -1.89
C PRO A 208 -5.96 -12.22 -2.23
N PHE A 209 -5.76 -13.48 -2.58
CA PHE A 209 -4.50 -13.97 -3.16
C PHE A 209 -4.34 -13.49 -4.60
N SER A 210 -4.25 -12.20 -4.79
CA SER A 210 -4.24 -11.56 -6.10
C SER A 210 -3.46 -10.25 -6.09
N SER A 211 -2.77 -9.96 -7.19
CA SER A 211 -2.06 -8.71 -7.43
C SER A 211 -2.89 -7.63 -8.15
N LYS A 212 -4.12 -7.99 -8.55
CA LYS A 212 -5.04 -7.10 -9.28
C LYS A 212 -5.81 -6.18 -8.36
#